data_0cc64abf18595d22a2fac39e95d57a17
#
_entry.id   0cc64abf18595d22a2fac39e95d57a17
#
_cell.length_a   1.000
_cell.length_b   1.000
_cell.length_c   1.000
_cell.angle_alpha   90.00
_cell.angle_beta   90.00
_cell.angle_gamma   90.00
#
_symmetry.space_group_name_H-M   'P 1'
#
loop_
_entity.id
_entity.type
_entity.pdbx_description
1 polymer ?
#
loop_
_entity_poly.entity_id
_entity_poly.type
_entity_poly.pdbx_seq_one_letter_code
_entity_poly.pdbx_strand_id
1 'polypeptide(L)'
;DRLGAELPAAGWASLEVSTALEVLALMGMLPPLPQLTPPPSXWPKLKARPPRSGRVVLDPXVLERIRALLAKAESTEFDAEAEAFTAKAQELMTRHRIDRKTLAGGEERHPREVIGRRVGIDDPYARQKFVLLSQVAAANGCRAAWQQMLGFATVFGHPQDVAGVEELFTSLLVQATRSMQRERPLHLRASGSAVARFRRSFMVGFAHRVGQRLASATADAVTAAEAETGVALVPLLAARERAAEETMQSTLGRVGTMSVSATDGLGYMLGREAADAADLRTVGGGKLPG
;
A
#
# COMPACT_ATOMS: atom_id res chain seq x y z
N ASP A 1 4.15 -17.99 -37.64
CA ASP A 1 5.21 -18.19 -38.63
C ASP A 1 5.80 -16.90 -39.20
N ARG A 2 5.02 -15.81 -39.22
CA ARG A 2 5.47 -14.53 -39.78
C ARG A 2 6.62 -13.90 -38.97
N LEU A 3 6.51 -13.93 -37.65
CA LEU A 3 7.55 -13.40 -36.74
C LEU A 3 8.86 -14.21 -36.85
N GLY A 4 8.76 -15.55 -37.00
CA GLY A 4 9.93 -16.41 -37.15
C GLY A 4 10.76 -16.12 -38.40
N ALA A 5 10.16 -15.54 -39.45
CA ALA A 5 10.85 -15.14 -40.66
C ALA A 5 11.35 -13.69 -40.62
N GLU A 6 10.60 -12.79 -39.98
CA GLU A 6 10.93 -11.35 -39.94
C GLU A 6 12.08 -11.01 -38.97
N LEU A 7 12.21 -11.72 -37.85
CA LEU A 7 13.24 -11.43 -36.84
C LEU A 7 14.67 -11.72 -37.34
N PRO A 8 14.95 -12.84 -37.99
CA PRO A 8 16.28 -13.05 -38.62
C PRO A 8 16.60 -12.02 -39.69
N ALA A 9 15.61 -11.59 -40.47
CA ALA A 9 15.79 -10.57 -41.48
C ALA A 9 16.14 -9.19 -40.85
N ALA A 10 15.79 -8.98 -39.58
CA ALA A 10 16.14 -7.79 -38.81
C ALA A 10 17.50 -7.92 -38.06
N GLY A 11 18.26 -9.00 -38.34
CA GLY A 11 19.60 -9.19 -37.80
C GLY A 11 19.67 -9.92 -36.45
N TRP A 12 18.55 -10.53 -36.00
CA TRP A 12 18.53 -11.28 -34.73
C TRP A 12 19.19 -12.66 -34.91
N ALA A 13 20.03 -13.06 -33.98
CA ALA A 13 20.61 -14.38 -33.94
C ALA A 13 19.56 -15.46 -33.67
N SER A 14 19.77 -16.68 -34.16
CA SER A 14 18.83 -17.80 -34.01
C SER A 14 18.40 -18.03 -32.54
N LEU A 15 19.35 -17.94 -31.61
CA LEU A 15 19.07 -18.09 -30.17
C LEU A 15 18.17 -16.94 -29.64
N GLU A 16 18.39 -15.73 -30.10
CA GLU A 16 17.58 -14.56 -29.71
C GLU A 16 16.14 -14.71 -30.24
N VAL A 17 15.99 -15.21 -31.47
CA VAL A 17 14.67 -15.49 -32.07
C VAL A 17 13.94 -16.54 -31.24
N SER A 18 14.62 -17.64 -30.90
CA SER A 18 14.05 -18.74 -30.11
C SER A 18 13.59 -18.21 -28.74
N THR A 19 14.46 -17.45 -28.05
CA THR A 19 14.15 -16.87 -26.75
C THR A 19 12.96 -15.90 -26.84
N ALA A 20 12.93 -15.06 -27.87
CA ALA A 20 11.82 -14.12 -28.08
C ALA A 20 10.48 -14.86 -28.29
N LEU A 21 10.50 -15.94 -29.05
CA LEU A 21 9.29 -16.75 -29.29
C LEU A 21 8.81 -17.44 -28.01
N GLU A 22 9.74 -17.94 -27.18
CA GLU A 22 9.43 -18.54 -25.88
C GLU A 22 8.79 -17.50 -24.94
N VAL A 23 9.35 -16.30 -24.87
CA VAL A 23 8.80 -15.20 -24.08
C VAL A 23 7.40 -14.83 -24.57
N LEU A 24 7.19 -14.71 -25.87
CA LEU A 24 5.88 -14.41 -26.44
C LEU A 24 4.86 -15.51 -26.13
N ALA A 25 5.29 -16.77 -26.20
CA ALA A 25 4.43 -17.91 -25.85
C ALA A 25 4.03 -17.85 -24.37
N LEU A 26 5.00 -17.58 -23.48
CA LEU A 26 4.73 -17.41 -22.04
C LEU A 26 3.79 -16.22 -21.79
N MET A 27 4.00 -15.10 -22.48
CA MET A 27 3.10 -13.94 -22.37
C MET A 27 1.67 -14.27 -22.81
N GLY A 28 1.52 -15.10 -23.84
CA GLY A 28 0.21 -15.56 -24.32
C GLY A 28 -0.52 -16.46 -23.30
N MET A 29 0.21 -17.06 -22.37
CA MET A 29 -0.36 -17.90 -21.30
C MET A 29 -0.76 -17.10 -20.06
N LEU A 30 -0.38 -15.81 -19.98
CA LEU A 30 -0.76 -14.97 -18.83
C LEU A 30 -2.27 -14.72 -18.83
N PRO A 31 -2.87 -14.69 -17.64
CA PRO A 31 -4.29 -14.33 -17.55
C PRO A 31 -4.53 -12.91 -18.06
N PRO A 32 -5.68 -12.61 -18.66
CA PRO A 32 -5.96 -11.26 -19.15
C PRO A 32 -5.92 -10.24 -18.01
N LEU A 33 -5.19 -9.16 -18.22
CA LEU A 33 -5.05 -8.09 -17.25
C LEU A 33 -6.07 -6.99 -17.56
N PRO A 34 -6.88 -6.58 -16.59
CA PRO A 34 -7.79 -5.45 -16.80
C PRO A 34 -7.01 -4.18 -17.10
N GLN A 35 -7.52 -3.40 -18.02
CA GLN A 35 -6.92 -2.12 -18.39
C GLN A 35 -7.21 -1.08 -17.29
N LEU A 36 -6.17 -0.63 -16.58
CA LEU A 36 -6.29 0.37 -15.51
C LEU A 36 -6.08 1.80 -16.01
N THR A 37 -5.37 1.94 -17.15
CA THR A 37 -5.09 3.24 -17.76
C THR A 37 -5.39 3.16 -19.25
N PRO A 38 -5.76 4.29 -19.91
CA PRO A 38 -5.93 4.27 -21.35
C PRO A 38 -4.65 3.81 -22.07
N PRO A 39 -4.75 3.16 -23.23
CA PRO A 39 -3.55 2.79 -24.00
C PRO A 39 -2.77 4.03 -24.42
N PRO A 40 -1.48 3.90 -24.74
CA PRO A 40 -0.63 5.05 -25.14
C PRO A 40 -1.19 5.90 -26.29
N SER A 41 -1.92 5.27 -27.16
CA SER A 41 -2.65 5.98 -28.23
C SER A 41 -3.71 6.99 -27.72
N UNK A 42 -4.02 6.82 -26.69
CA UNK A 42 -4.93 7.61 -26.13
C UNK A 42 -4.40 8.63 -25.29
N TRP A 43 -3.24 8.55 -25.06
CA TRP A 43 -2.61 9.59 -24.25
C TRP A 43 -2.56 10.90 -25.01
N PRO A 44 -2.81 12.03 -24.34
CA PRO A 44 -2.68 13.32 -25.03
C PRO A 44 -1.23 13.48 -25.51
N LYS A 45 -1.06 13.72 -26.80
CA LYS A 45 0.26 14.03 -27.37
C LYS A 45 0.82 15.23 -26.62
N LEU A 46 2.03 15.07 -26.09
CA LEU A 46 2.73 16.11 -25.33
C LEU A 46 2.98 17.35 -26.22
N LYS A 47 1.93 18.14 -26.44
CA LYS A 47 2.12 19.52 -26.80
C LYS A 47 2.46 20.27 -25.51
N ALA A 48 3.42 21.20 -25.61
CA ALA A 48 3.96 21.99 -24.50
C ALA A 48 2.96 22.18 -23.35
N ARG A 49 3.40 21.75 -22.16
CA ARG A 49 2.73 21.71 -20.87
C ARG A 49 1.51 22.62 -20.77
N PRO A 50 0.29 22.10 -20.88
CA PRO A 50 -0.89 22.93 -20.62
C PRO A 50 -0.89 23.36 -19.15
N PRO A 51 -1.49 24.50 -18.85
CA PRO A 51 -1.61 24.93 -17.46
C PRO A 51 -2.30 23.85 -16.66
N ARG A 52 -1.85 23.68 -15.44
CA ARG A 52 -2.27 22.63 -14.50
C ARG A 52 -3.78 22.70 -14.23
N SER A 53 -4.59 22.15 -15.10
CA SER A 53 -6.01 21.97 -14.81
C SER A 53 -6.31 20.48 -14.62
N GLY A 54 -6.64 20.14 -13.41
CA GLY A 54 -7.38 18.92 -13.10
C GLY A 54 -6.63 17.63 -12.80
N ARG A 55 -5.29 17.66 -12.62
CA ARG A 55 -4.63 16.51 -12.00
C ARG A 55 -4.64 16.76 -10.50
N VAL A 56 -5.57 16.09 -9.84
CA VAL A 56 -5.64 16.10 -8.38
C VAL A 56 -4.46 15.28 -7.88
N VAL A 57 -3.33 15.95 -7.75
CA VAL A 57 -2.15 15.38 -7.07
C VAL A 57 -2.27 15.81 -5.61
N LEU A 58 -1.90 14.98 -4.67
CA LEU A 58 -1.59 15.43 -3.30
C LEU A 58 -0.83 16.73 -3.44
N ASP A 59 -1.24 17.76 -2.68
CA ASP A 59 -0.45 18.98 -2.59
C ASP A 59 1.01 18.54 -2.45
N PRO A 60 1.86 18.89 -3.40
CA PRO A 60 3.25 18.42 -3.33
C PRO A 60 3.93 18.66 -1.96
N UNK A 61 3.55 19.39 -1.29
CA UNK A 61 3.98 19.69 -0.04
C UNK A 61 3.57 18.82 1.00
N VAL A 62 2.36 18.51 0.83
CA VAL A 62 1.91 17.49 1.81
C VAL A 62 2.60 16.15 1.55
N LEU A 63 2.67 15.75 0.31
CA LEU A 63 3.34 14.49 -0.07
C LEU A 63 4.83 14.51 0.34
N GLU A 64 5.51 15.64 0.14
CA GLU A 64 6.92 15.78 0.57
C GLU A 64 7.06 15.69 2.09
N ARG A 65 6.13 16.26 2.85
CA ARG A 65 6.12 16.13 4.32
C ARG A 65 5.90 14.68 4.76
N ILE A 66 4.98 13.98 4.10
CA ILE A 66 4.74 12.55 4.36
C ILE A 66 6.01 11.74 4.08
N ARG A 67 6.64 11.95 2.93
CA ARG A 67 7.90 11.29 2.56
C ARG A 67 9.02 11.59 3.57
N ALA A 68 9.15 12.84 3.98
CA ALA A 68 10.18 13.24 4.97
C ALA A 68 9.96 12.56 6.32
N LEU A 69 8.70 12.42 6.76
CA LEU A 69 8.37 11.71 8.00
C LEU A 69 8.66 10.21 7.87
N LEU A 70 8.29 9.60 6.75
CA LEU A 70 8.55 8.17 6.50
C LEU A 70 10.06 7.89 6.38
N ALA A 71 10.82 8.78 5.73
CA ALA A 71 12.28 8.67 5.66
C ALA A 71 12.92 8.74 7.05
N LYS A 72 12.41 9.60 7.94
CA LYS A 72 12.86 9.63 9.33
C LYS A 72 12.51 8.34 10.07
N ALA A 73 11.28 7.82 9.87
CA ALA A 73 10.87 6.54 10.45
C ALA A 73 11.79 5.39 10.00
N GLU A 74 12.26 5.43 8.77
CA GLU A 74 13.16 4.42 8.21
C GLU A 74 14.60 4.57 8.71
N SER A 75 15.04 5.77 9.01
CA SER A 75 16.45 6.06 9.35
C SER A 75 16.75 5.96 10.84
N THR A 76 15.77 6.13 11.72
CA THR A 76 16.00 6.06 13.17
C THR A 76 16.28 4.63 13.63
N GLU A 77 17.12 4.50 14.65
CA GLU A 77 17.42 3.22 15.33
C GLU A 77 16.40 2.92 16.46
N PHE A 78 15.59 3.89 16.82
CA PHE A 78 14.61 3.77 17.90
C PHE A 78 13.22 3.48 17.34
N ASP A 79 12.69 2.30 17.63
CA ASP A 79 11.39 1.85 17.13
C ASP A 79 10.26 2.83 17.52
N ALA A 80 10.32 3.40 18.72
CA ALA A 80 9.34 4.39 19.20
C ALA A 80 9.33 5.66 18.33
N GLU A 81 10.50 6.11 17.86
CA GLU A 81 10.60 7.26 16.96
C GLU A 81 10.09 6.93 15.57
N ALA A 82 10.45 5.75 15.05
CA ALA A 82 9.98 5.28 13.75
C ALA A 82 8.47 5.33 13.68
N GLU A 83 7.84 4.92 14.74
CA GLU A 83 6.41 4.91 14.81
C GLU A 83 5.77 6.27 15.00
N ALA A 84 6.34 7.12 15.85
CA ALA A 84 5.83 8.48 16.00
C ALA A 84 5.82 9.19 14.64
N PHE A 85 6.86 9.00 13.83
CA PHE A 85 6.92 9.56 12.48
C PHE A 85 5.89 8.90 11.54
N THR A 86 5.69 7.58 11.64
CA THR A 86 4.70 6.87 10.83
C THR A 86 3.27 7.30 11.21
N ALA A 87 2.98 7.42 12.50
CA ALA A 87 1.68 7.90 13.00
C ALA A 87 1.40 9.34 12.53
N LYS A 88 2.41 10.20 12.55
CA LYS A 88 2.27 11.58 12.06
C LYS A 88 2.06 11.63 10.55
N ALA A 89 2.70 10.74 9.80
CA ALA A 89 2.45 10.61 8.36
C ALA A 89 0.98 10.20 8.11
N GLN A 90 0.48 9.21 8.84
CA GLN A 90 -0.92 8.75 8.73
C GLN A 90 -1.92 9.85 9.10
N GLU A 91 -1.65 10.60 10.17
CA GLU A 91 -2.46 11.76 10.57
C GLU A 91 -2.54 12.78 9.43
N LEU A 92 -1.40 13.13 8.81
CA LEU A 92 -1.36 14.08 7.69
C LEU A 92 -2.14 13.55 6.47
N MET A 93 -2.01 12.27 6.16
CA MET A 93 -2.77 11.62 5.09
C MET A 93 -4.28 11.75 5.35
N THR A 94 -4.72 11.42 6.55
CA THR A 94 -6.13 11.46 6.96
C THR A 94 -6.65 12.90 6.94
N ARG A 95 -5.91 13.83 7.53
CA ARG A 95 -6.28 15.24 7.59
C ARG A 95 -6.41 15.86 6.19
N HIS A 96 -5.46 15.58 5.32
CA HIS A 96 -5.51 16.07 3.94
C HIS A 96 -6.71 15.49 3.17
N ARG A 97 -7.03 14.23 3.40
CA ARG A 97 -8.22 13.57 2.83
C ARG A 97 -9.52 14.24 3.31
N ILE A 98 -9.56 14.65 4.58
CA ILE A 98 -10.70 15.34 5.21
C ILE A 98 -10.82 16.78 4.70
N ASP A 99 -9.75 17.57 4.74
CA ASP A 99 -9.73 19.00 4.37
C ASP A 99 -10.29 19.23 2.96
N ARG A 100 -9.92 18.38 2.03
CA ARG A 100 -10.40 18.48 0.65
C ARG A 100 -11.91 18.28 0.52
N LYS A 101 -12.48 17.41 1.35
CA LYS A 101 -13.92 17.15 1.35
C LYS A 101 -14.71 18.31 1.93
N THR A 102 -14.19 18.89 3.01
CA THR A 102 -14.81 20.04 3.67
C THR A 102 -14.81 21.27 2.73
N LEU A 103 -13.72 21.45 1.99
CA LEU A 103 -13.56 22.56 1.05
C LEU A 103 -14.41 22.40 -0.23
N ALA A 104 -14.75 21.19 -0.62
CA ALA A 104 -15.55 20.93 -1.83
C ALA A 104 -17.07 21.17 -1.65
N GLY A 105 -17.49 21.62 -0.46
CA GLY A 105 -18.90 22.02 -0.21
C GLY A 105 -19.91 20.89 -0.28
N GLY A 106 -19.49 19.66 -0.03
CA GLY A 106 -20.38 18.50 0.04
C GLY A 106 -20.94 17.99 -1.29
N GLU A 107 -20.74 18.71 -2.38
CA GLU A 107 -21.12 18.23 -3.72
C GLU A 107 -19.90 17.69 -4.45
N GLU A 108 -19.64 16.40 -4.32
CA GLU A 108 -18.68 15.72 -5.20
C GLU A 108 -19.26 15.69 -6.62
N ARG A 109 -18.86 16.66 -7.43
CA ARG A 109 -19.26 16.70 -8.85
C ARG A 109 -18.65 15.55 -9.66
N HIS A 110 -17.73 14.78 -9.09
CA HIS A 110 -17.08 13.63 -9.78
C HIS A 110 -16.87 12.44 -8.84
N PRO A 111 -17.89 11.57 -8.68
CA PRO A 111 -17.66 10.30 -7.95
C PRO A 111 -16.72 9.33 -8.67
N ARG A 112 -16.25 9.67 -9.88
CA ARG A 112 -15.60 8.75 -10.82
C ARG A 112 -14.06 8.76 -10.80
N GLU A 113 -13.43 9.28 -9.75
CA GLU A 113 -11.95 9.31 -9.71
C GLU A 113 -11.34 8.19 -8.87
N VAL A 114 -11.97 7.03 -8.78
CA VAL A 114 -11.30 5.86 -8.22
C VAL A 114 -10.40 5.28 -9.32
N ILE A 115 -9.12 5.15 -8.99
CA ILE A 115 -8.14 4.52 -9.88
C ILE A 115 -7.72 3.16 -9.32
N GLY A 116 -7.19 2.30 -10.20
CA GLY A 116 -6.45 1.11 -9.81
C GLY A 116 -4.96 1.33 -10.07
N ARG A 117 -4.10 0.99 -9.11
CA ARG A 117 -2.64 1.04 -9.26
C ARG A 117 -2.02 -0.29 -8.84
N ARG A 118 -1.15 -0.82 -9.69
CA ARG A 118 -0.42 -2.05 -9.39
C ARG A 118 0.78 -1.76 -8.51
N VAL A 119 0.90 -2.55 -7.43
CA VAL A 119 2.01 -2.49 -6.47
C VAL A 119 2.69 -3.86 -6.50
N GLY A 120 3.98 -3.89 -6.81
CA GLY A 120 4.76 -5.14 -6.85
C GLY A 120 4.86 -5.76 -5.46
N ILE A 121 4.75 -7.09 -5.40
CA ILE A 121 4.91 -7.84 -4.15
C ILE A 121 5.83 -9.04 -4.42
N ASP A 122 7.09 -8.85 -4.15
CA ASP A 122 8.14 -9.85 -4.42
C ASP A 122 8.23 -10.90 -3.32
N ASP A 123 8.63 -12.09 -3.68
CA ASP A 123 9.05 -13.10 -2.71
C ASP A 123 10.35 -12.67 -2.00
N PRO A 124 10.65 -13.20 -0.83
CA PRO A 124 9.85 -14.13 -0.05
C PRO A 124 8.71 -13.45 0.74
N TYR A 125 7.78 -14.27 1.20
CA TYR A 125 6.67 -13.86 2.09
C TYR A 125 5.62 -12.96 1.39
N ALA A 126 5.41 -13.14 0.08
CA ALA A 126 4.50 -12.31 -0.71
C ALA A 126 3.07 -12.23 -0.10
N ARG A 127 2.53 -13.38 0.38
CA ARG A 127 1.21 -13.41 1.06
C ARG A 127 1.17 -12.49 2.27
N GLN A 128 2.21 -12.54 3.11
CA GLN A 128 2.29 -11.76 4.35
C GLN A 128 2.48 -10.26 4.06
N LYS A 129 3.27 -9.95 3.04
CA LYS A 129 3.42 -8.55 2.56
C LYS A 129 2.09 -8.02 2.03
N PHE A 130 1.31 -8.85 1.33
CA PHE A 130 -0.03 -8.46 0.88
C PHE A 130 -0.97 -8.19 2.06
N VAL A 131 -0.89 -8.96 3.15
CA VAL A 131 -1.68 -8.66 4.38
C VAL A 131 -1.34 -7.25 4.88
N LEU A 132 -0.05 -6.89 4.93
CA LEU A 132 0.37 -5.55 5.34
C LEU A 132 -0.21 -4.47 4.39
N LEU A 133 -0.08 -4.68 3.08
CA LEU A 133 -0.63 -3.75 2.07
C LEU A 133 -2.16 -3.60 2.24
N SER A 134 -2.88 -4.71 2.47
CA SER A 134 -4.33 -4.69 2.68
C SER A 134 -4.72 -3.86 3.91
N GLN A 135 -3.98 -3.99 5.02
CA GLN A 135 -4.23 -3.22 6.25
C GLN A 135 -3.99 -1.72 6.02
N VAL A 136 -2.88 -1.39 5.35
CA VAL A 136 -2.56 0.00 5.01
C VAL A 136 -3.62 0.59 4.07
N ALA A 137 -4.04 -0.16 3.06
CA ALA A 137 -5.06 0.26 2.11
C ALA A 137 -6.39 0.53 2.83
N ALA A 138 -6.84 -0.41 3.67
CA ALA A 138 -8.09 -0.29 4.42
C ALA A 138 -8.10 0.95 5.33
N ALA A 139 -7.01 1.21 6.06
CA ALA A 139 -6.90 2.38 6.93
C ALA A 139 -6.98 3.71 6.16
N ASN A 140 -6.72 3.68 4.85
CA ASN A 140 -6.72 4.86 3.99
C ASN A 140 -7.91 4.89 3.00
N GLY A 141 -8.97 4.12 3.28
CA GLY A 141 -10.18 4.12 2.47
C GLY A 141 -9.99 3.52 1.08
N CYS A 142 -8.96 2.69 0.92
CA CYS A 142 -8.65 1.98 -0.32
C CYS A 142 -8.96 0.49 -0.18
N ARG A 143 -8.98 -0.21 -1.30
CA ARG A 143 -9.13 -1.67 -1.36
C ARG A 143 -7.97 -2.27 -2.15
N ALA A 144 -7.50 -3.43 -1.73
CA ALA A 144 -6.39 -4.12 -2.39
C ALA A 144 -6.81 -5.53 -2.80
N ALA A 145 -6.46 -5.92 -4.02
CA ALA A 145 -6.68 -7.26 -4.54
C ALA A 145 -5.37 -7.83 -5.07
N TRP A 146 -5.05 -9.07 -4.72
CA TRP A 146 -3.77 -9.69 -5.05
C TRP A 146 -3.88 -10.61 -6.27
N GLN A 147 -3.01 -10.37 -7.24
CA GLN A 147 -2.83 -11.23 -8.41
C GLN A 147 -1.58 -12.08 -8.18
N GLN A 148 -1.75 -13.15 -7.42
CA GLN A 148 -0.65 -14.01 -6.94
C GLN A 148 0.28 -14.46 -8.06
N MET A 149 -0.28 -14.97 -9.17
CA MET A 149 0.49 -15.50 -10.29
C MET A 149 1.36 -14.44 -10.98
N LEU A 150 1.03 -13.18 -10.80
CA LEU A 150 1.68 -12.07 -11.50
C LEU A 150 2.60 -11.25 -10.58
N GLY A 151 2.69 -11.60 -9.30
CA GLY A 151 3.61 -10.96 -8.34
C GLY A 151 3.25 -9.52 -8.00
N PHE A 152 1.97 -9.12 -8.11
CA PHE A 152 1.54 -7.78 -7.72
C PHE A 152 0.12 -7.78 -7.10
N ALA A 153 -0.18 -6.72 -6.40
CA ALA A 153 -1.54 -6.40 -5.97
C ALA A 153 -2.01 -5.13 -6.69
N THR A 154 -3.31 -5.01 -6.90
CA THR A 154 -3.90 -3.75 -7.39
C THR A 154 -4.60 -3.07 -6.23
N VAL A 155 -4.23 -1.82 -5.97
CA VAL A 155 -4.86 -0.96 -4.95
C VAL A 155 -5.85 -0.03 -5.65
N PHE A 156 -7.10 -0.03 -5.20
CA PHE A 156 -8.18 0.80 -5.72
C PHE A 156 -8.53 1.86 -4.69
N GLY A 157 -8.64 3.11 -5.14
CA GLY A 157 -8.95 4.25 -4.27
C GLY A 157 -8.79 5.57 -5.02
N HIS A 158 -8.98 6.67 -4.34
CA HIS A 158 -8.72 7.98 -4.93
C HIS A 158 -7.20 8.12 -5.19
N PRO A 159 -6.80 8.82 -6.26
CA PRO A 159 -5.39 8.87 -6.67
C PRO A 159 -4.40 9.24 -5.56
N GLN A 160 -4.82 10.13 -4.67
CA GLN A 160 -3.97 10.62 -3.57
C GLN A 160 -3.86 9.60 -2.44
N ASP A 161 -4.98 8.96 -2.10
CA ASP A 161 -5.02 7.92 -1.07
C ASP A 161 -4.15 6.74 -1.52
N VAL A 162 -4.26 6.36 -2.80
CA VAL A 162 -3.45 5.29 -3.41
C VAL A 162 -1.95 5.63 -3.36
N ALA A 163 -1.58 6.89 -3.67
CA ALA A 163 -0.18 7.33 -3.59
C ALA A 163 0.35 7.25 -2.14
N GLY A 164 -0.46 7.70 -1.17
CA GLY A 164 -0.11 7.59 0.25
C GLY A 164 0.02 6.15 0.72
N VAL A 165 -0.87 5.28 0.28
CA VAL A 165 -0.81 3.83 0.59
C VAL A 165 0.51 3.23 0.11
N GLU A 166 0.94 3.55 -1.10
CA GLU A 166 2.19 3.04 -1.69
C GLU A 166 3.42 3.46 -0.87
N GLU A 167 3.49 4.75 -0.51
CA GLU A 167 4.59 5.30 0.31
C GLU A 167 4.60 4.65 1.70
N LEU A 168 3.46 4.62 2.37
CA LEU A 168 3.34 4.08 3.73
C LEU A 168 3.64 2.58 3.77
N PHE A 169 3.11 1.81 2.82
CA PHE A 169 3.38 0.37 2.72
C PHE A 169 4.88 0.11 2.56
N THR A 170 5.54 0.85 1.68
CA THR A 170 6.98 0.69 1.43
C THR A 170 7.79 0.95 2.70
N SER A 171 7.48 2.05 3.39
CA SER A 171 8.14 2.40 4.65
C SER A 171 7.93 1.34 5.73
N LEU A 172 6.69 0.90 5.93
CA LEU A 172 6.36 -0.13 6.93
C LEU A 172 7.02 -1.47 6.60
N LEU A 173 7.16 -1.80 5.31
CA LEU A 173 7.84 -3.03 4.89
C LEU A 173 9.33 -2.98 5.24
N VAL A 174 9.97 -1.81 5.08
CA VAL A 174 11.37 -1.60 5.51
C VAL A 174 11.49 -1.77 7.04
N GLN A 175 10.60 -1.13 7.81
CA GLN A 175 10.59 -1.22 9.27
C GLN A 175 10.38 -2.67 9.75
N ALA A 176 9.38 -3.36 9.19
CA ALA A 176 9.08 -4.78 9.51
C ALA A 176 10.29 -5.67 9.23
N THR A 177 10.96 -5.45 8.09
CA THR A 177 12.11 -6.27 7.68
C THR A 177 13.29 -6.07 8.64
N ARG A 178 13.56 -4.83 9.01
CA ARG A 178 14.64 -4.51 9.98
C ARG A 178 14.35 -5.14 11.35
N SER A 179 13.15 -4.96 11.88
CA SER A 179 12.76 -5.53 13.18
C SER A 179 12.82 -7.06 13.15
N MET A 180 12.32 -7.68 12.08
CA MET A 180 12.39 -9.13 11.90
C MET A 180 13.83 -9.67 11.87
N GLN A 181 14.77 -8.89 11.34
CA GLN A 181 16.19 -9.27 11.32
C GLN A 181 16.82 -9.18 12.71
N ARG A 182 16.45 -8.16 13.50
CA ARG A 182 16.92 -7.98 14.89
C ARG A 182 16.38 -9.10 15.80
N GLU A 183 15.14 -9.49 15.61
CA GLU A 183 14.41 -10.46 16.44
C GLU A 183 14.66 -11.92 16.06
N ARG A 184 15.89 -12.28 15.65
CA ARG A 184 16.22 -13.66 15.28
C ARG A 184 16.50 -14.52 16.52
N PRO A 185 15.56 -15.38 16.95
CA PRO A 185 15.79 -16.19 18.13
C PRO A 185 16.94 -17.20 17.93
N LEU A 186 17.79 -17.28 18.93
CA LEU A 186 19.02 -18.13 18.90
C LEU A 186 18.69 -19.61 18.69
N HIS A 187 17.58 -20.09 19.23
CA HIS A 187 17.17 -21.49 19.13
C HIS A 187 16.72 -21.91 17.72
N LEU A 188 16.48 -20.97 16.81
CA LEU A 188 16.09 -21.27 15.43
C LEU A 188 17.27 -21.47 14.47
N ARG A 189 18.50 -21.48 14.98
CA ARG A 189 19.72 -21.62 14.16
C ARG A 189 19.80 -22.96 13.41
N ALA A 190 19.05 -23.96 13.82
CA ALA A 190 19.22 -25.33 13.35
C ALA A 190 18.36 -25.74 12.14
N SER A 191 17.36 -24.95 11.73
CA SER A 191 16.45 -25.36 10.64
C SER A 191 15.95 -24.18 9.83
N GLY A 192 16.20 -24.21 8.53
CA GLY A 192 15.72 -23.20 7.59
C GLY A 192 14.19 -23.11 7.54
N SER A 193 13.49 -24.22 7.70
CA SER A 193 12.03 -24.27 7.70
C SER A 193 11.43 -23.60 8.94
N ALA A 194 12.07 -23.76 10.11
CA ALA A 194 11.64 -23.10 11.35
C ALA A 194 11.83 -21.58 11.24
N VAL A 195 12.96 -21.15 10.71
CA VAL A 195 13.23 -19.72 10.46
C VAL A 195 12.20 -19.12 9.49
N ALA A 196 11.89 -19.83 8.42
CA ALA A 196 10.89 -19.36 7.43
C ALA A 196 9.49 -19.27 8.07
N ARG A 197 9.12 -20.24 8.91
CA ARG A 197 7.84 -20.25 9.64
C ARG A 197 7.75 -19.07 10.62
N PHE A 198 8.81 -18.86 11.40
CA PHE A 198 8.95 -17.71 12.32
C PHE A 198 8.75 -16.40 11.56
N ARG A 199 9.49 -16.18 10.47
CA ARG A 199 9.45 -14.93 9.69
C ARG A 199 8.08 -14.68 9.08
N ARG A 200 7.40 -15.73 8.57
CA ARG A 200 6.03 -15.59 8.06
C ARG A 200 5.07 -15.14 9.17
N SER A 201 5.16 -15.78 10.34
CA SER A 201 4.29 -15.44 11.48
C SER A 201 4.59 -14.04 12.02
N PHE A 202 5.86 -13.64 12.06
CA PHE A 202 6.28 -12.29 12.43
C PHE A 202 5.61 -11.24 11.52
N MET A 203 5.71 -11.42 10.21
CA MET A 203 5.11 -10.49 9.25
C MET A 203 3.58 -10.39 9.40
N VAL A 204 2.91 -11.51 9.71
CA VAL A 204 1.46 -11.51 9.97
C VAL A 204 1.15 -10.72 11.25
N GLY A 205 1.87 -10.98 12.33
CA GLY A 205 1.71 -10.27 13.61
C GLY A 205 1.92 -8.76 13.45
N PHE A 206 3.00 -8.40 12.78
CA PHE A 206 3.33 -7.00 12.47
C PHE A 206 2.19 -6.34 11.67
N ALA A 207 1.76 -6.96 10.57
CA ALA A 207 0.72 -6.42 9.70
C ALA A 207 -0.61 -6.22 10.44
N HIS A 208 -1.03 -7.19 11.24
CA HIS A 208 -2.28 -7.10 12.02
C HIS A 208 -2.22 -5.96 13.03
N ARG A 209 -1.09 -5.84 13.73
CA ARG A 209 -0.95 -4.80 14.76
C ARG A 209 -0.85 -3.40 14.14
N VAL A 210 -0.09 -3.25 13.07
CA VAL A 210 -0.04 -2.00 12.29
C VAL A 210 -1.45 -1.62 11.84
N GLY A 211 -2.21 -2.57 11.30
CA GLY A 211 -3.59 -2.34 10.86
C GLY A 211 -4.46 -1.77 11.98
N GLN A 212 -4.41 -2.36 13.18
CA GLN A 212 -5.15 -1.89 14.34
C GLN A 212 -4.77 -0.45 14.69
N ARG A 213 -3.49 -0.14 14.67
CA ARG A 213 -2.96 1.17 15.06
C ARG A 213 -3.29 2.25 14.03
N LEU A 214 -3.17 1.94 12.74
CA LEU A 214 -3.56 2.86 11.67
C LEU A 214 -5.07 3.16 11.72
N ALA A 215 -5.89 2.14 12.00
CA ALA A 215 -7.34 2.30 12.15
C ALA A 215 -7.66 3.22 13.33
N SER A 216 -6.99 3.03 14.47
CA SER A 216 -7.15 3.91 15.65
C SER A 216 -6.75 5.36 15.31
N ALA A 217 -5.56 5.55 14.73
CA ALA A 217 -5.08 6.89 14.36
C ALA A 217 -6.03 7.59 13.37
N THR A 218 -6.60 6.83 12.43
CA THR A 218 -7.58 7.37 11.49
C THR A 218 -8.87 7.76 12.20
N ALA A 219 -9.38 6.92 13.10
CA ALA A 219 -10.60 7.21 13.89
C ALA A 219 -10.42 8.45 14.76
N ASP A 220 -9.28 8.57 15.44
CA ASP A 220 -8.95 9.73 16.28
C ASP A 220 -8.90 11.02 15.44
N ALA A 221 -8.26 10.96 14.25
CA ALA A 221 -8.17 12.11 13.34
C ALA A 221 -9.55 12.52 12.80
N VAL A 222 -10.42 11.56 12.50
CA VAL A 222 -11.80 11.82 12.04
C VAL A 222 -12.59 12.48 13.16
N THR A 223 -12.54 11.92 14.38
CA THR A 223 -13.24 12.47 15.56
C THR A 223 -12.81 13.92 15.84
N ALA A 224 -11.50 14.18 15.80
CA ALA A 224 -10.97 15.52 16.00
C ALA A 224 -11.47 16.50 14.92
N ALA A 225 -11.48 16.07 13.66
CA ALA A 225 -11.92 16.89 12.54
C ALA A 225 -13.45 17.14 12.59
N GLU A 226 -14.25 16.15 12.99
CA GLU A 226 -15.70 16.34 13.19
C GLU A 226 -15.98 17.35 14.31
N ALA A 227 -15.21 17.30 15.40
CA ALA A 227 -15.33 18.26 16.50
C ALA A 227 -14.92 19.68 16.06
N GLU A 228 -13.90 19.79 15.21
CA GLU A 228 -13.39 21.09 14.72
C GLU A 228 -14.32 21.73 13.68
N THR A 229 -14.89 20.92 12.79
CA THR A 229 -15.65 21.43 11.63
C THR A 229 -17.17 21.39 11.81
N GLY A 230 -17.68 20.58 12.73
CA GLY A 230 -19.12 20.33 12.90
C GLY A 230 -19.73 19.48 11.77
N VAL A 231 -18.92 18.90 10.89
CA VAL A 231 -19.39 18.11 9.74
C VAL A 231 -19.24 16.61 10.04
N ALA A 232 -20.30 15.85 9.80
CA ALA A 232 -20.26 14.38 9.91
C ALA A 232 -19.43 13.78 8.75
N LEU A 233 -18.23 13.32 9.05
CA LEU A 233 -17.27 12.81 8.06
C LEU A 233 -17.39 11.31 7.82
N VAL A 234 -17.84 10.55 8.80
CA VAL A 234 -17.96 9.08 8.71
C VAL A 234 -18.77 8.64 7.49
N PRO A 235 -19.98 9.21 7.20
CA PRO A 235 -20.72 8.80 6.02
C PRO A 235 -20.00 9.10 4.71
N LEU A 236 -19.27 10.21 4.64
CA LEU A 236 -18.51 10.61 3.45
C LEU A 236 -17.33 9.66 3.19
N LEU A 237 -16.63 9.27 4.24
CA LEU A 237 -15.50 8.32 4.14
C LEU A 237 -16.02 6.92 3.75
N ALA A 238 -17.12 6.48 4.34
CA ALA A 238 -17.76 5.21 3.98
C ALA A 238 -18.22 5.17 2.51
N ALA A 239 -18.69 6.28 1.98
CA ALA A 239 -19.05 6.38 0.56
C ALA A 239 -17.84 6.18 -0.35
N ARG A 240 -16.67 6.74 0.02
CA ARG A 240 -15.42 6.55 -0.73
C ARG A 240 -14.94 5.09 -0.70
N GLU A 241 -15.03 4.47 0.46
CA GLU A 241 -14.66 3.06 0.61
C GLU A 241 -15.54 2.16 -0.27
N ARG A 242 -16.86 2.44 -0.30
CA ARG A 242 -17.78 1.73 -1.19
C ARG A 242 -17.43 1.93 -2.66
N ALA A 243 -17.10 3.17 -3.06
CA ALA A 243 -16.70 3.45 -4.44
C ALA A 243 -15.43 2.68 -4.85
N ALA A 244 -14.46 2.58 -3.93
CA ALA A 244 -13.22 1.80 -4.15
C ALA A 244 -13.55 0.31 -4.30
N GLU A 245 -14.43 -0.22 -3.44
CA GLU A 245 -14.89 -1.62 -3.49
C GLU A 245 -15.64 -1.93 -4.79
N GLU A 246 -16.58 -1.07 -5.17
CA GLU A 246 -17.36 -1.20 -6.41
C GLU A 246 -16.44 -1.18 -7.65
N THR A 247 -15.48 -0.26 -7.67
CA THR A 247 -14.51 -0.16 -8.77
C THR A 247 -13.64 -1.41 -8.83
N MET A 248 -13.20 -1.93 -7.68
CA MET A 248 -12.42 -3.17 -7.61
C MET A 248 -13.24 -4.34 -8.19
N GLN A 249 -14.50 -4.49 -7.76
CA GLN A 249 -15.38 -5.58 -8.20
C GLN A 249 -15.73 -5.47 -9.69
N SER A 250 -16.00 -4.26 -10.19
CA SER A 250 -16.32 -4.06 -11.61
C SER A 250 -15.11 -4.29 -12.51
N THR A 251 -13.90 -4.00 -11.99
CA THR A 251 -12.65 -4.14 -12.77
C THR A 251 -12.13 -5.59 -12.77
N LEU A 252 -12.16 -6.25 -11.62
CA LEU A 252 -11.54 -7.57 -11.44
C LEU A 252 -12.56 -8.73 -11.42
N GLY A 253 -13.84 -8.41 -11.36
CA GLY A 253 -14.87 -9.41 -11.14
C GLY A 253 -14.88 -9.87 -9.69
N ARG A 254 -15.25 -11.13 -9.48
CA ARG A 254 -15.33 -11.70 -8.14
C ARG A 254 -13.94 -11.90 -7.52
N VAL A 255 -13.63 -11.14 -6.50
CA VAL A 255 -12.39 -11.26 -5.74
C VAL A 255 -12.63 -12.21 -4.56
N GLY A 256 -11.83 -13.26 -4.48
CA GLY A 256 -11.90 -14.22 -3.37
C GLY A 256 -11.26 -13.68 -2.10
N THR A 257 -11.70 -14.19 -0.96
CA THR A 257 -11.07 -13.86 0.33
C THR A 257 -9.83 -14.73 0.54
N MET A 258 -8.77 -14.13 1.04
CA MET A 258 -7.54 -14.83 1.39
C MET A 258 -7.36 -14.83 2.90
N SER A 259 -7.19 -16.01 3.46
CA SER A 259 -6.80 -16.14 4.87
C SER A 259 -5.31 -16.44 4.97
N VAL A 260 -4.66 -15.84 5.94
CA VAL A 260 -3.26 -16.09 6.27
C VAL A 260 -3.18 -16.39 7.76
N SER A 261 -2.63 -17.55 8.09
CA SER A 261 -2.47 -17.96 9.49
C SER A 261 -1.03 -17.84 9.95
N ALA A 262 -0.85 -17.48 11.20
CA ALA A 262 0.43 -17.55 11.90
C ALA A 262 0.55 -18.95 12.49
N THR A 263 1.57 -19.69 12.11
CA THR A 263 1.82 -21.06 12.58
C THR A 263 2.97 -21.12 13.59
N ASP A 264 3.55 -20.00 13.93
CA ASP A 264 4.60 -19.84 14.94
C ASP A 264 4.15 -18.73 15.91
N GLY A 265 3.75 -19.12 17.10
CA GLY A 265 3.22 -18.22 18.12
C GLY A 265 4.22 -17.16 18.57
N LEU A 266 5.49 -17.56 18.74
CA LEU A 266 6.56 -16.64 19.15
C LEU A 266 6.80 -15.59 18.05
N GLY A 267 6.90 -16.02 16.79
CA GLY A 267 7.06 -15.10 15.67
C GLY A 267 5.91 -14.11 15.60
N TYR A 268 4.69 -14.58 15.76
CA TYR A 268 3.51 -13.71 15.74
C TYR A 268 3.53 -12.67 16.87
N MET A 269 3.86 -13.11 18.10
CA MET A 269 3.94 -12.22 19.26
C MET A 269 5.04 -11.16 19.08
N LEU A 270 6.24 -11.57 18.67
CA LEU A 270 7.35 -10.65 18.44
C LEU A 270 7.05 -9.68 17.28
N GLY A 271 6.31 -10.13 16.28
CA GLY A 271 5.84 -9.25 15.21
C GLY A 271 4.87 -8.17 15.73
N ARG A 272 3.97 -8.54 16.63
CA ARG A 272 3.07 -7.59 17.29
C ARG A 272 3.84 -6.63 18.20
N GLU A 273 4.78 -7.16 18.98
CA GLU A 273 5.64 -6.35 19.87
C GLU A 273 6.50 -5.37 19.07
N ALA A 274 7.06 -5.79 17.94
CA ALA A 274 7.79 -4.91 17.04
C ALA A 274 6.89 -3.79 16.49
N ALA A 275 5.62 -4.10 16.24
CA ALA A 275 4.63 -3.10 15.86
C ALA A 275 4.14 -2.25 17.05
N ASP A 276 4.27 -2.73 18.28
CA ASP A 276 3.90 -2.04 19.52
C ASP A 276 5.06 -1.26 20.15
N ALA A 277 6.27 -1.77 20.04
CA ALA A 277 7.50 -1.09 20.49
C ALA A 277 7.67 0.24 19.76
N ALA A 278 7.00 0.31 18.67
CA ALA A 278 6.65 1.49 17.98
C ALA A 278 5.49 2.21 18.73
N ASP A 279 5.73 3.11 19.71
CA ASP A 279 4.69 3.72 20.56
C ASP A 279 3.90 4.82 19.85
N LEU A 280 2.59 4.61 19.67
CA LEU A 280 1.63 5.58 19.12
C LEU A 280 1.08 6.54 20.18
N ARG A 281 1.84 6.86 21.21
CA ARG A 281 1.34 7.84 22.18
C ARG A 281 1.29 9.22 21.54
N THR A 282 0.09 9.64 21.16
CA THR A 282 -0.22 11.04 21.03
C THR A 282 0.22 11.72 22.34
N VAL A 283 1.15 12.67 22.25
CA VAL A 283 1.51 13.50 23.38
C VAL A 283 0.31 14.38 23.72
N GLY A 284 -0.60 13.82 24.49
CA GLY A 284 -1.72 14.51 25.10
C GLY A 284 -1.66 14.25 26.59
N GLY A 285 -1.07 15.16 27.33
CA GLY A 285 -1.26 15.30 28.75
C GLY A 285 -0.57 14.27 29.66
N GLY A 286 0.74 14.33 29.78
CA GLY A 286 1.45 13.76 30.91
C GLY A 286 2.16 14.85 31.71
N LYS A 287 1.65 15.15 32.88
CA LYS A 287 2.36 15.97 33.86
C LYS A 287 3.71 15.34 34.16
N LEU A 288 4.77 16.12 34.02
CA LEU A 288 6.08 15.77 34.55
C LEU A 288 6.00 15.69 36.07
N PRO A 289 6.49 14.64 36.72
CA PRO A 289 6.63 14.68 38.18
C PRO A 289 7.74 15.66 38.55
N GLY A 290 7.47 16.47 39.58
CA GLY A 290 8.43 17.41 40.12
C GLY A 290 9.58 16.75 40.90
#